data_ecd9fdda48ea87be3f81b89f9c476ea7
#
_entry.id   ecd9fdda48ea87be3f81b89f9c476ea7
#
_cell.length_a   1.000
_cell.length_b   1.000
_cell.length_c   1.000
_cell.angle_alpha   90.00
_cell.angle_beta   90.00
_cell.angle_gamma   90.00
#
_symmetry.space_group_name_H-M   'P 1'
#
loop_
_entity.id
_entity.type
_entity.pdbx_description
1 polymer ?
#
loop_
_entity_poly.entity_id
_entity_poly.type
_entity_poly.pdbx_seq_one_letter_code
_entity_poly.pdbx_strand_id
1 'polypeptide(L)'
;GGQVALRRIEKLIDEEASIMVVSPDVLPDIARYHETGALQWVAEPYRSEYMVGQEFVIIATDRPDVNAQVMKDAQSVQAFINRADVKNDSTWVFGSAAEMGDLEISIFTNQVSPRVSRLLRQDIERRYGILAEWLPQIRLWRQELQHILDTPKEREQFWRTYLGESEFIQILEGQGDSVKENIVHAISRIRSES
;
A
#
# COMPACT_ATOMS: atom_id res chain seq x y z
N GLY A 1 -15.41 10.02 -12.62
CA GLY A 1 -14.56 11.13 -13.05
C GLY A 1 -14.30 12.19 -11.96
N GLY A 2 -15.03 12.14 -10.81
CA GLY A 2 -14.94 13.12 -9.73
C GLY A 2 -13.85 12.83 -8.67
N GLN A 3 -13.89 13.61 -7.55
CA GLN A 3 -12.91 13.54 -6.44
C GLN A 3 -12.77 12.15 -5.81
N VAL A 4 -13.87 11.39 -5.73
CA VAL A 4 -13.82 10.02 -5.17
C VAL A 4 -13.06 9.10 -6.10
N ALA A 5 -13.31 9.20 -7.42
CA ALA A 5 -12.57 8.43 -8.43
C ALA A 5 -11.08 8.79 -8.41
N LEU A 6 -10.73 10.09 -8.39
CA LEU A 6 -9.34 10.54 -8.33
C LEU A 6 -8.57 9.92 -7.15
N ARG A 7 -9.11 10.00 -5.93
CA ARG A 7 -8.48 9.40 -4.73
C ARG A 7 -8.27 7.88 -4.84
N ARG A 8 -9.08 7.19 -5.63
CA ARG A 8 -8.94 5.74 -5.86
C ARG A 8 -7.87 5.47 -6.92
N ILE A 9 -7.84 6.29 -7.97
CA ILE A 9 -6.82 6.23 -9.02
C ILE A 9 -5.43 6.46 -8.42
N GLU A 10 -5.25 7.51 -7.62
CA GLU A 10 -3.98 7.84 -6.95
C GLU A 10 -3.40 6.69 -6.12
N LYS A 11 -4.24 5.82 -5.58
CA LYS A 11 -3.82 4.62 -4.83
C LYS A 11 -3.40 3.44 -5.71
N LEU A 12 -3.75 3.47 -6.98
CA LEU A 12 -3.54 2.35 -7.91
C LEU A 12 -2.52 2.68 -8.99
N ILE A 13 -2.25 3.97 -9.21
CA ILE A 13 -1.43 4.40 -10.34
C ILE A 13 0.03 3.98 -10.19
N ASP A 14 0.53 3.91 -8.96
CA ASP A 14 1.90 3.50 -8.64
C ASP A 14 2.07 1.98 -8.56
N GLU A 15 0.95 1.21 -8.62
CA GLU A 15 0.93 -0.25 -8.49
C GLU A 15 0.99 -0.98 -9.84
N GLU A 16 1.40 -0.30 -10.90
CA GLU A 16 1.46 -0.84 -12.28
C GLU A 16 0.12 -1.44 -12.79
N ALA A 17 -1.00 -1.03 -12.20
CA ALA A 17 -2.32 -1.49 -12.57
C ALA A 17 -2.75 -0.92 -13.92
N SER A 18 -3.36 -1.74 -14.78
CA SER A 18 -4.02 -1.26 -16.01
C SER A 18 -5.35 -0.62 -15.64
N ILE A 19 -5.41 0.72 -15.66
CA ILE A 19 -6.58 1.48 -15.22
C ILE A 19 -7.35 2.02 -16.42
N MET A 20 -8.65 1.71 -16.51
CA MET A 20 -9.60 2.33 -17.43
C MET A 20 -10.64 3.15 -16.65
N VAL A 21 -10.77 4.41 -17.00
CA VAL A 21 -11.78 5.32 -16.45
C VAL A 21 -12.85 5.54 -17.51
N VAL A 22 -14.11 5.20 -17.21
CA VAL A 22 -15.27 5.48 -18.08
C VAL A 22 -16.11 6.57 -17.44
N SER A 23 -16.12 7.74 -18.04
CA SER A 23 -16.87 8.91 -17.55
C SER A 23 -16.98 9.95 -18.67
N PRO A 24 -18.15 10.59 -18.89
CA PRO A 24 -18.27 11.69 -19.86
C PRO A 24 -17.29 12.83 -19.57
N ASP A 25 -17.10 13.16 -18.29
CA ASP A 25 -16.22 14.21 -17.82
C ASP A 25 -15.33 13.69 -16.70
N VAL A 26 -14.12 14.24 -16.59
CA VAL A 26 -13.17 13.94 -15.53
C VAL A 26 -12.52 15.20 -14.98
N LEU A 27 -11.98 15.09 -13.77
CA LEU A 27 -11.14 16.14 -13.21
C LEU A 27 -9.84 16.31 -14.03
N PRO A 28 -9.26 17.54 -14.07
CA PRO A 28 -8.04 17.82 -14.82
C PRO A 28 -6.87 16.87 -14.48
N ASP A 29 -6.76 16.44 -13.22
CA ASP A 29 -5.72 15.51 -12.81
C ASP A 29 -5.88 14.11 -13.44
N ILE A 30 -7.13 13.63 -13.60
CA ILE A 30 -7.39 12.36 -14.28
C ILE A 30 -7.10 12.49 -15.79
N ALA A 31 -7.46 13.62 -16.41
CA ALA A 31 -7.13 13.89 -17.80
C ALA A 31 -5.61 13.92 -18.02
N ARG A 32 -4.84 14.53 -17.11
CA ARG A 32 -3.38 14.53 -17.15
C ARG A 32 -2.79 13.12 -17.05
N TYR A 33 -3.31 12.25 -16.19
CA TYR A 33 -2.88 10.84 -16.12
C TYR A 33 -3.15 10.10 -17.44
N HIS A 34 -4.25 10.41 -18.12
CA HIS A 34 -4.52 9.88 -19.46
C HIS A 34 -3.51 10.38 -20.50
N GLU A 35 -3.20 11.68 -20.52
CA GLU A 35 -2.23 12.28 -21.43
C GLU A 35 -0.82 11.70 -21.26
N THR A 36 -0.43 11.36 -20.04
CA THR A 36 0.87 10.72 -19.73
C THR A 36 0.87 9.20 -19.99
N GLY A 37 -0.26 8.61 -20.36
CA GLY A 37 -0.39 7.17 -20.59
C GLY A 37 -0.49 6.32 -19.31
N ALA A 38 -0.62 6.95 -18.13
CA ALA A 38 -0.72 6.24 -16.86
C ALA A 38 -2.09 5.55 -16.66
N LEU A 39 -3.11 5.99 -17.38
CA LEU A 39 -4.43 5.33 -17.45
C LEU A 39 -5.08 5.57 -18.81
N GLN A 40 -6.14 4.79 -19.12
CA GLN A 40 -7.01 5.03 -20.25
C GLN A 40 -8.29 5.76 -19.78
N TRP A 41 -8.65 6.87 -20.42
CA TRP A 41 -9.93 7.53 -20.22
C TRP A 41 -10.81 7.38 -21.46
N VAL A 42 -12.04 6.89 -21.25
CA VAL A 42 -13.11 6.78 -22.23
C VAL A 42 -14.14 7.86 -21.91
N ALA A 43 -14.19 8.91 -22.72
CA ALA A 43 -15.05 10.09 -22.53
C ALA A 43 -16.50 9.83 -22.95
N GLU A 44 -17.14 8.80 -22.37
CA GLU A 44 -18.50 8.36 -22.69
C GLU A 44 -19.27 7.95 -21.43
N PRO A 45 -20.62 7.92 -21.48
CA PRO A 45 -21.42 7.24 -20.47
C PRO A 45 -21.08 5.76 -20.39
N TYR A 46 -21.23 5.17 -19.19
CA TYR A 46 -21.01 3.75 -19.00
C TYR A 46 -21.90 2.89 -19.92
N ARG A 47 -21.30 1.83 -20.47
CA ARG A 47 -21.96 0.76 -21.23
C ARG A 47 -21.40 -0.60 -20.77
N SER A 48 -22.24 -1.64 -20.77
CA SER A 48 -21.88 -2.98 -20.27
C SER A 48 -20.67 -3.60 -20.99
N GLU A 49 -20.38 -3.18 -22.23
CA GLU A 49 -19.23 -3.65 -23.00
C GLU A 49 -17.88 -3.32 -22.34
N TYR A 50 -17.80 -2.24 -21.54
CA TYR A 50 -16.59 -1.85 -20.81
C TYR A 50 -16.26 -2.78 -19.64
N MET A 51 -17.18 -3.68 -19.27
CA MET A 51 -16.98 -4.64 -18.18
C MET A 51 -16.15 -5.87 -18.61
N VAL A 52 -16.06 -6.12 -19.91
CA VAL A 52 -15.37 -7.31 -20.42
C VAL A 52 -13.89 -7.27 -20.07
N GLY A 53 -13.41 -8.32 -19.39
CA GLY A 53 -12.00 -8.44 -19.00
C GLY A 53 -11.58 -7.64 -17.76
N GLN A 54 -12.54 -7.02 -17.07
CA GLN A 54 -12.23 -6.30 -15.82
C GLN A 54 -12.23 -7.25 -14.63
N GLU A 55 -11.12 -7.28 -13.88
CA GLU A 55 -11.00 -8.05 -12.63
C GLU A 55 -11.43 -7.23 -11.41
N PHE A 56 -11.14 -5.93 -11.42
CA PHE A 56 -11.48 -4.99 -10.34
C PHE A 56 -12.34 -3.86 -10.88
N VAL A 57 -13.42 -3.55 -10.17
CA VAL A 57 -14.36 -2.49 -10.55
C VAL A 57 -14.57 -1.54 -9.39
N ILE A 58 -14.36 -0.25 -9.64
CA ILE A 58 -14.61 0.82 -8.68
C ILE A 58 -15.80 1.65 -9.17
N ILE A 59 -16.88 1.65 -8.39
CA ILE A 59 -18.11 2.39 -8.68
C ILE A 59 -18.08 3.68 -7.87
N ALA A 60 -17.89 4.82 -8.57
CA ALA A 60 -17.70 6.14 -7.96
C ALA A 60 -18.42 7.24 -8.76
N THR A 61 -19.71 7.03 -9.07
CA THR A 61 -20.56 8.03 -9.71
C THR A 61 -21.61 8.54 -8.73
N ASP A 62 -22.19 9.71 -9.02
CA ASP A 62 -23.34 10.29 -8.33
C ASP A 62 -24.69 9.84 -8.91
N ARG A 63 -24.67 8.90 -9.88
CA ARG A 63 -25.82 8.35 -10.59
C ARG A 63 -26.21 6.98 -10.03
N PRO A 64 -27.24 6.85 -9.17
CA PRO A 64 -27.65 5.56 -8.59
C PRO A 64 -28.06 4.51 -9.63
N ASP A 65 -28.70 4.95 -10.73
CA ASP A 65 -29.09 4.10 -11.85
C ASP A 65 -27.88 3.47 -12.55
N VAL A 66 -26.85 4.28 -12.82
CA VAL A 66 -25.57 3.82 -13.40
C VAL A 66 -24.86 2.89 -12.43
N ASN A 67 -24.77 3.26 -11.14
CA ASN A 67 -24.11 2.45 -10.11
C ASN A 67 -24.76 1.07 -10.00
N ALA A 68 -26.10 0.97 -10.07
CA ALA A 68 -26.83 -0.29 -10.05
C ALA A 68 -26.53 -1.16 -11.29
N GLN A 69 -26.46 -0.54 -12.48
CA GLN A 69 -26.12 -1.25 -13.71
C GLN A 69 -24.68 -1.77 -13.67
N VAL A 70 -23.70 -0.92 -13.32
CA VAL A 70 -22.28 -1.33 -13.17
C VAL A 70 -22.15 -2.46 -12.17
N MET A 71 -22.86 -2.39 -11.04
CA MET A 71 -22.88 -3.44 -10.03
C MET A 71 -23.33 -4.80 -10.58
N LYS A 72 -24.45 -4.79 -11.32
CA LYS A 72 -25.00 -6.00 -11.94
C LYS A 72 -24.03 -6.58 -12.97
N ASP A 73 -23.44 -5.76 -13.80
CA ASP A 73 -22.52 -6.21 -14.84
C ASP A 73 -21.22 -6.76 -14.21
N ALA A 74 -20.67 -6.10 -13.18
CA ALA A 74 -19.51 -6.55 -12.46
C ALA A 74 -19.74 -7.92 -11.76
N GLN A 75 -20.92 -8.12 -11.17
CA GLN A 75 -21.30 -9.42 -10.61
C GLN A 75 -21.37 -10.51 -11.67
N SER A 76 -21.85 -10.21 -12.88
CA SER A 76 -21.99 -11.19 -13.95
C SER A 76 -20.65 -11.73 -14.45
N VAL A 77 -19.57 -10.93 -14.35
CA VAL A 77 -18.20 -11.33 -14.68
C VAL A 77 -17.37 -11.73 -13.46
N GLN A 78 -17.97 -11.77 -12.27
CA GLN A 78 -17.34 -12.12 -11.00
C GLN A 78 -16.15 -11.19 -10.62
N ALA A 79 -16.20 -9.93 -11.02
CA ALA A 79 -15.19 -8.96 -10.68
C ALA A 79 -15.21 -8.61 -9.17
N PHE A 80 -14.06 -8.20 -8.64
CA PHE A 80 -13.97 -7.60 -7.32
C PHE A 80 -14.54 -6.17 -7.35
N ILE A 81 -15.51 -5.86 -6.48
CA ILE A 81 -16.28 -4.62 -6.54
C ILE A 81 -16.00 -3.74 -5.33
N ASN A 82 -15.66 -2.47 -5.58
CA ASN A 82 -15.63 -1.42 -4.56
C ASN A 82 -16.67 -0.35 -4.88
N ARG A 83 -17.69 -0.22 -4.03
CA ARG A 83 -18.70 0.84 -4.13
C ARG A 83 -18.41 1.99 -3.19
N ALA A 84 -18.41 3.19 -3.71
CA ALA A 84 -18.18 4.39 -2.91
C ALA A 84 -19.45 4.91 -2.21
N ASP A 85 -20.62 4.63 -2.76
CA ASP A 85 -21.93 5.11 -2.30
C ASP A 85 -22.63 4.17 -1.30
N VAL A 86 -22.45 2.85 -1.44
CA VAL A 86 -23.09 1.82 -0.59
C VAL A 86 -22.06 0.89 0.01
N LYS A 87 -21.90 0.97 1.33
CA LYS A 87 -20.83 0.28 2.06
C LYS A 87 -20.89 -1.24 1.99
N ASN A 88 -22.11 -1.82 2.05
CA ASN A 88 -22.30 -3.27 2.17
C ASN A 88 -22.21 -4.01 0.84
N ASP A 89 -22.17 -3.32 -0.29
CA ASP A 89 -22.15 -3.93 -1.62
C ASP A 89 -20.73 -4.11 -2.18
N SER A 90 -19.71 -3.79 -1.40
CA SER A 90 -18.30 -3.98 -1.81
C SER A 90 -17.83 -5.38 -1.47
N THR A 91 -17.19 -6.07 -2.43
CA THR A 91 -16.49 -7.35 -2.19
C THR A 91 -15.04 -7.13 -1.75
N TRP A 92 -14.50 -5.94 -1.95
CA TRP A 92 -13.21 -5.50 -1.44
C TRP A 92 -13.23 -4.03 -1.05
N VAL A 93 -12.33 -3.61 -0.16
CA VAL A 93 -12.29 -2.24 0.34
C VAL A 93 -10.84 -1.77 0.49
N PHE A 94 -10.63 -0.48 0.29
CA PHE A 94 -9.35 0.15 0.61
C PHE A 94 -9.23 0.34 2.12
N GLY A 95 -8.12 -0.14 2.70
CA GLY A 95 -7.71 0.20 4.04
C GLY A 95 -7.27 1.67 4.17
N SER A 96 -7.15 2.14 5.40
CA SER A 96 -6.38 3.35 5.71
C SER A 96 -4.92 2.92 5.86
N ALA A 97 -4.05 3.28 4.93
CA ALA A 97 -2.64 2.94 5.00
C ALA A 97 -1.84 4.00 5.76
N ALA A 98 -0.94 3.54 6.63
CA ALA A 98 0.17 4.31 7.16
C ALA A 98 1.41 3.94 6.36
N GLU A 99 1.91 4.88 5.57
CA GLU A 99 3.03 4.68 4.65
C GLU A 99 4.27 5.41 5.18
N MET A 100 5.35 4.67 5.44
CA MET A 100 6.57 5.17 6.06
C MET A 100 7.79 4.57 5.34
N GLY A 101 8.09 5.08 4.15
CA GLY A 101 9.13 4.53 3.29
C GLY A 101 8.83 3.08 2.89
N ASP A 102 9.72 2.16 3.24
CA ASP A 102 9.55 0.72 2.96
C ASP A 102 8.54 0.01 3.90
N LEU A 103 7.95 0.72 4.86
CA LEU A 103 6.95 0.17 5.76
C LEU A 103 5.55 0.67 5.40
N GLU A 104 4.66 -0.26 5.11
CA GLU A 104 3.23 0.01 4.97
C GLU A 104 2.43 -0.79 5.99
N ILE A 105 1.49 -0.14 6.68
CA ILE A 105 0.56 -0.77 7.61
C ILE A 105 -0.86 -0.42 7.20
N SER A 106 -1.61 -1.41 6.71
CA SER A 106 -3.01 -1.26 6.35
C SER A 106 -3.94 -1.46 7.55
N ILE A 107 -4.86 -0.52 7.76
CA ILE A 107 -5.76 -0.46 8.91
C ILE A 107 -7.20 -0.62 8.42
N PHE A 108 -7.86 -1.67 8.90
CA PHE A 108 -9.27 -1.94 8.65
C PHE A 108 -10.06 -1.87 9.97
N THR A 109 -11.10 -1.06 10.00
CA THR A 109 -12.03 -0.97 11.14
C THR A 109 -13.43 -1.45 10.76
N ASN A 110 -13.54 -2.33 9.76
CA ASN A 110 -14.82 -2.81 9.20
C ASN A 110 -15.80 -1.67 8.90
N GLN A 111 -15.26 -0.53 8.46
CA GLN A 111 -16.02 0.69 8.14
C GLN A 111 -16.81 1.27 9.34
N VAL A 112 -16.52 0.83 10.58
CA VAL A 112 -17.22 1.30 11.79
C VAL A 112 -16.94 2.77 12.05
N SER A 113 -15.69 3.23 11.91
CA SER A 113 -15.36 4.62 12.18
C SER A 113 -14.17 5.12 11.37
N PRO A 114 -14.41 5.94 10.33
CA PRO A 114 -13.32 6.61 9.59
C PRO A 114 -12.44 7.48 10.50
N ARG A 115 -13.02 8.05 11.60
CA ARG A 115 -12.26 8.84 12.56
C ARG A 115 -11.26 8.01 13.34
N VAL A 116 -11.65 6.80 13.78
CA VAL A 116 -10.75 5.88 14.49
C VAL A 116 -9.64 5.41 13.56
N SER A 117 -9.96 5.02 12.32
CA SER A 117 -8.94 4.62 11.33
C SER A 117 -7.91 5.73 11.11
N ARG A 118 -8.34 7.00 11.01
CA ARG A 118 -7.44 8.15 10.88
C ARG A 118 -6.55 8.34 12.09
N LEU A 119 -7.10 8.24 13.29
CA LEU A 119 -6.32 8.40 14.53
C LEU A 119 -5.30 7.29 14.71
N LEU A 120 -5.69 6.04 14.39
CA LEU A 120 -4.78 4.90 14.40
C LEU A 120 -3.65 5.09 13.38
N ARG A 121 -3.97 5.51 12.16
CA ARG A 121 -2.95 5.81 11.15
C ARG A 121 -1.95 6.84 11.65
N GLN A 122 -2.42 7.97 12.17
CA GLN A 122 -1.56 9.04 12.71
C GLN A 122 -0.71 8.58 13.91
N ASP A 123 -1.26 7.72 14.77
CA ASP A 123 -0.52 7.17 15.89
C ASP A 123 0.57 6.19 15.44
N ILE A 124 0.25 5.34 14.46
CA ILE A 124 1.20 4.40 13.84
C ILE A 124 2.33 5.17 13.13
N GLU A 125 2.00 6.17 12.30
CA GLU A 125 3.00 7.00 11.62
C GLU A 125 3.96 7.68 12.62
N ARG A 126 3.44 8.19 13.72
CA ARG A 126 4.25 8.84 14.77
C ARG A 126 5.16 7.85 15.51
N ARG A 127 4.66 6.63 15.81
CA ARG A 127 5.42 5.62 16.56
C ARG A 127 6.46 4.93 15.73
N TYR A 128 6.13 4.60 14.49
CA TYR A 128 6.94 3.74 13.62
C TYR A 128 7.63 4.50 12.49
N GLY A 129 7.44 5.82 12.38
CA GLY A 129 8.04 6.64 11.31
C GLY A 129 9.56 6.57 11.25
N ILE A 130 10.23 6.38 12.40
CA ILE A 130 11.68 6.18 12.47
C ILE A 130 12.15 4.96 11.65
N LEU A 131 11.30 3.96 11.47
CA LEU A 131 11.63 2.77 10.69
C LEU A 131 11.83 3.06 9.19
N ALA A 132 11.29 4.17 8.68
CA ALA A 132 11.55 4.62 7.32
C ALA A 132 13.06 4.83 7.05
N GLU A 133 13.82 5.24 8.07
CA GLU A 133 15.26 5.42 8.00
C GLU A 133 16.02 4.11 8.23
N TRP A 134 15.47 3.22 9.05
CA TRP A 134 16.12 1.97 9.46
C TRP A 134 15.98 0.84 8.43
N LEU A 135 14.82 0.70 7.79
CA LEU A 135 14.56 -0.41 6.87
C LEU A 135 15.52 -0.44 5.67
N PRO A 136 15.87 0.68 5.02
CA PRO A 136 16.89 0.68 3.96
C PRO A 136 18.25 0.19 4.47
N GLN A 137 18.65 0.58 5.69
CA GLN A 137 19.91 0.16 6.28
C GLN A 137 19.90 -1.34 6.64
N ILE A 138 18.79 -1.83 7.22
CA ILE A 138 18.61 -3.26 7.51
C ILE A 138 18.67 -4.09 6.21
N ARG A 139 18.12 -3.59 5.11
CA ARG A 139 18.21 -4.23 3.79
C ARG A 139 19.65 -4.39 3.34
N LEU A 140 20.49 -3.36 3.48
CA LEU A 140 21.91 -3.42 3.13
C LEU A 140 22.66 -4.45 4.00
N TRP A 141 22.47 -4.42 5.30
CA TRP A 141 23.08 -5.41 6.19
C TRP A 141 22.61 -6.84 5.90
N ARG A 142 21.33 -7.01 5.55
CA ARG A 142 20.79 -8.32 5.16
C ARG A 142 21.47 -8.87 3.91
N GLN A 143 21.69 -8.01 2.91
CA GLN A 143 22.43 -8.40 1.70
C GLN A 143 23.88 -8.78 2.04
N GLU A 144 24.54 -8.01 2.86
CA GLU A 144 25.92 -8.28 3.30
C GLU A 144 26.02 -9.63 4.06
N LEU A 145 25.12 -9.87 5.02
CA LEU A 145 25.05 -11.12 5.75
C LEU A 145 24.78 -12.34 4.86
N GLN A 146 24.09 -12.18 3.72
CA GLN A 146 23.91 -13.27 2.75
C GLN A 146 25.22 -13.70 2.09
N HIS A 147 26.21 -12.83 2.03
CA HIS A 147 27.52 -13.11 1.43
C HIS A 147 28.54 -13.67 2.45
N ILE A 148 28.35 -13.40 3.75
CA ILE A 148 29.33 -13.79 4.79
C ILE A 148 28.83 -14.90 5.72
N LEU A 149 27.55 -15.24 5.68
CA LEU A 149 26.98 -16.35 6.47
C LEU A 149 26.32 -17.36 5.52
N ASP A 150 26.81 -18.59 5.55
CA ASP A 150 26.45 -19.65 4.61
C ASP A 150 24.99 -20.12 4.78
N THR A 151 24.52 -20.21 6.02
CA THR A 151 23.24 -20.84 6.32
C THR A 151 22.14 -19.85 6.71
N PRO A 152 20.87 -20.13 6.36
CA PRO A 152 19.74 -19.35 6.85
C PRO A 152 19.65 -19.30 8.38
N LYS A 153 20.06 -20.37 9.06
CA LYS A 153 20.03 -20.49 10.52
C LYS A 153 21.00 -19.51 11.19
N GLU A 154 22.21 -19.36 10.63
CA GLU A 154 23.19 -18.38 11.13
C GLU A 154 22.68 -16.96 10.97
N ARG A 155 22.08 -16.64 9.81
CA ARG A 155 21.48 -15.32 9.56
C ARG A 155 20.31 -15.03 10.51
N GLU A 156 19.46 -16.01 10.77
CA GLU A 156 18.37 -15.87 11.76
C GLU A 156 18.93 -15.64 13.17
N GLN A 157 19.96 -16.41 13.57
CA GLN A 157 20.59 -16.25 14.88
C GLN A 157 21.23 -14.87 15.04
N PHE A 158 21.89 -14.36 13.98
CA PHE A 158 22.44 -13.01 13.97
C PHE A 158 21.36 -11.96 14.28
N TRP A 159 20.23 -12.00 13.55
CA TRP A 159 19.16 -11.04 13.76
C TRP A 159 18.50 -11.16 15.14
N ARG A 160 18.34 -12.37 15.65
CA ARG A 160 17.83 -12.57 17.02
C ARG A 160 18.76 -12.00 18.09
N THR A 161 20.08 -11.99 17.83
CA THR A 161 21.08 -11.50 18.78
C THR A 161 21.21 -9.98 18.73
N TYR A 162 21.20 -9.38 17.55
CA TYR A 162 21.55 -7.96 17.35
C TYR A 162 20.34 -7.05 17.01
N LEU A 163 19.19 -7.62 16.77
CA LEU A 163 17.93 -6.91 16.52
C LEU A 163 16.77 -7.69 17.15
N GLY A 164 16.83 -7.88 18.44
CA GLY A 164 15.76 -8.45 19.24
C GLY A 164 14.72 -7.41 19.65
N GLU A 165 13.84 -7.79 20.57
CA GLU A 165 12.74 -6.91 21.04
C GLU A 165 13.28 -5.66 21.75
N SER A 166 14.32 -5.79 22.57
CA SER A 166 14.92 -4.66 23.29
C SER A 166 15.55 -3.65 22.33
N GLU A 167 16.27 -4.11 21.32
CA GLU A 167 16.91 -3.28 20.31
C GLU A 167 15.85 -2.58 19.45
N PHE A 168 14.78 -3.28 19.11
CA PHE A 168 13.65 -2.70 18.39
C PHE A 168 12.98 -1.58 19.18
N ILE A 169 12.77 -1.75 20.48
CA ILE A 169 12.22 -0.69 21.35
C ILE A 169 13.17 0.51 21.40
N GLN A 170 14.48 0.30 21.56
CA GLN A 170 15.48 1.38 21.55
C GLN A 170 15.43 2.20 20.24
N ILE A 171 15.27 1.53 19.10
CA ILE A 171 15.11 2.21 17.80
C ILE A 171 13.86 3.09 17.81
N LEU A 172 12.71 2.57 18.26
CA LEU A 172 11.45 3.32 18.31
C LEU A 172 11.52 4.53 19.24
N GLU A 173 12.33 4.46 20.29
CA GLU A 173 12.57 5.55 21.25
C GLU A 173 13.64 6.56 20.78
N GLY A 174 14.19 6.39 19.57
CA GLY A 174 15.24 7.24 19.01
C GLY A 174 16.62 7.02 19.62
N GLN A 175 16.82 5.87 20.30
CA GLN A 175 18.10 5.48 20.95
C GLN A 175 18.83 4.39 20.13
N GLY A 176 18.61 4.34 18.82
CA GLY A 176 19.09 3.27 17.95
C GLY A 176 20.59 3.33 17.59
N ASP A 177 21.32 4.40 17.90
CA ASP A 177 22.74 4.54 17.51
C ASP A 177 23.60 3.39 18.03
N SER A 178 23.45 3.01 19.30
CA SER A 178 24.14 1.87 19.89
C SER A 178 23.80 0.54 19.23
N VAL A 179 22.54 0.36 18.82
CA VAL A 179 22.08 -0.82 18.07
C VAL A 179 22.80 -0.88 16.73
N LYS A 180 22.86 0.24 16.03
CA LYS A 180 23.55 0.37 14.74
C LYS A 180 25.04 0.03 14.86
N GLU A 181 25.73 0.58 15.85
CA GLU A 181 27.14 0.33 16.12
C GLU A 181 27.39 -1.16 16.42
N ASN A 182 26.56 -1.78 17.24
CA ASN A 182 26.66 -3.20 17.56
C ASN A 182 26.51 -4.11 16.34
N ILE A 183 25.54 -3.81 15.47
CA ILE A 183 25.32 -4.56 14.22
C ILE A 183 26.54 -4.43 13.30
N VAL A 184 27.01 -3.19 13.07
CA VAL A 184 28.16 -2.92 12.19
C VAL A 184 29.43 -3.61 12.71
N HIS A 185 29.68 -3.54 14.01
CA HIS A 185 30.82 -4.19 14.64
C HIS A 185 30.74 -5.73 14.51
N ALA A 186 29.57 -6.32 14.72
CA ALA A 186 29.36 -7.76 14.57
C ALA A 186 29.58 -8.24 13.13
N ILE A 187 29.08 -7.51 12.14
CA ILE A 187 29.31 -7.79 10.71
C ILE A 187 30.80 -7.73 10.38
N SER A 188 31.49 -6.68 10.83
CA SER A 188 32.93 -6.50 10.60
C SER A 188 33.77 -7.65 11.21
N ARG A 189 33.40 -8.11 12.40
CA ARG A 189 34.06 -9.24 13.05
C ARG A 189 33.92 -10.55 12.27
N ILE A 190 32.66 -10.87 11.86
CA ILE A 190 32.39 -12.09 11.07
C ILE A 190 33.20 -12.06 9.76
N ARG A 191 33.26 -10.91 9.09
CA ARG A 191 34.02 -10.73 7.85
C ARG A 191 35.53 -10.97 8.05
N SER A 192 36.08 -10.64 9.22
CA SER A 192 37.51 -10.84 9.51
C SER A 192 37.86 -12.28 9.88
N GLU A 193 36.86 -13.08 10.25
CA GLU A 193 37.00 -14.48 10.64
C GLU A 193 36.70 -15.47 9.48
N SER A 194 36.12 -14.96 8.36
CA SER A 194 35.78 -15.71 7.12
C SER A 194 36.89 -15.57 6.09
#